data_acd327e3d28bb7021042d4ef61238461
#
_entry.id   acd327e3d28bb7021042d4ef61238461
#
_cell.length_a   1.000
_cell.length_b   1.000
_cell.length_c   1.000
_cell.angle_alpha   90.00
_cell.angle_beta   90.00
_cell.angle_gamma   90.00
#
_symmetry.space_group_name_H-M   'P 1'
#
loop_
_entity.id
_entity.type
_entity.pdbx_description
1 polymer ?
#
loop_
_entity_poly.entity_id
_entity_poly.type
_entity_poly.pdbx_seq_one_letter_code
_entity_poly.pdbx_strand_id
1 'polypeptide(L)'
;QPTLATEMGQMQERITSTKNGSITSVQAVYVPADDLTDPAPATTFTHLDATTVLSRKITELGIYPAVDPLESTSRILDPLIVGQEHYDVAQRVKQILQRNKELQDIISILGMDELSDEDRQTVNRARRVQRFLSQPFAVAEQFTGVPGVMVSIEDTIKGFKMILDGEVDYLPEQAFLNVGTIEDAIEKGKKLLEAAKG
;
A
#
# COMPACT_ATOMS: atom_id res chain seq x y z
N GLN A 1 31.16 0.17 6.96
CA GLN A 1 31.99 0.92 7.94
C GLN A 1 31.54 0.58 9.36
N PRO A 2 32.48 0.27 10.28
CA PRO A 2 32.11 -0.01 11.67
C PRO A 2 31.46 1.19 12.40
N THR A 3 31.75 2.41 11.94
CA THR A 3 31.25 3.68 12.51
C THR A 3 29.95 4.18 11.88
N LEU A 4 29.42 3.48 10.88
CA LEU A 4 28.23 3.95 10.13
C LEU A 4 27.03 4.23 11.06
N ALA A 5 26.72 3.31 11.95
CA ALA A 5 25.61 3.47 12.89
C ALA A 5 25.80 4.67 13.82
N THR A 6 27.01 4.93 14.27
CA THR A 6 27.36 6.05 15.14
C THR A 6 27.23 7.39 14.41
N GLU A 7 27.78 7.47 13.20
CA GLU A 7 27.72 8.70 12.40
C GLU A 7 26.28 9.02 11.95
N MET A 8 25.53 8.01 11.52
CA MET A 8 24.10 8.16 11.20
C MET A 8 23.30 8.60 12.42
N GLY A 9 23.55 7.99 13.59
CA GLY A 9 22.88 8.36 14.84
C GLY A 9 23.11 9.82 15.22
N GLN A 10 24.32 10.32 15.10
CA GLN A 10 24.66 11.72 15.39
C GLN A 10 23.91 12.71 14.48
N MET A 11 23.73 12.36 13.22
CA MET A 11 22.94 13.17 12.29
C MET A 11 21.45 13.11 12.63
N GLN A 12 20.92 11.92 12.86
CA GLN A 12 19.49 11.70 13.11
C GLN A 12 19.02 12.30 14.45
N GLU A 13 19.86 12.32 15.48
CA GLU A 13 19.53 12.94 16.76
C GLU A 13 19.22 14.43 16.68
N ARG A 14 19.68 15.11 15.63
CA ARG A 14 19.38 16.52 15.38
C ARG A 14 17.98 16.75 14.84
N ILE A 15 17.36 15.70 14.30
CA ILE A 15 15.99 15.73 13.78
C ILE A 15 15.05 15.41 14.94
N THR A 16 14.60 16.44 15.64
CA THR A 16 13.87 16.27 16.89
C THR A 16 12.90 17.40 17.15
N SER A 17 12.07 17.23 18.17
CA SER A 17 11.20 18.27 18.70
C SER A 17 11.81 18.89 19.94
N THR A 18 11.73 20.20 20.06
CA THR A 18 12.14 21.00 21.21
C THR A 18 10.95 21.78 21.75
N LYS A 19 11.17 22.53 22.83
CA LYS A 19 10.14 23.45 23.38
C LYS A 19 9.68 24.51 22.36
N ASN A 20 10.53 24.87 21.41
CA ASN A 20 10.31 25.98 20.48
C ASN A 20 9.86 25.53 19.09
N GLY A 21 9.90 24.25 18.79
CA GLY A 21 9.50 23.73 17.47
C GLY A 21 9.90 22.29 17.22
N SER A 22 9.59 21.81 16.02
CA SER A 22 9.90 20.46 15.58
C SER A 22 10.49 20.45 14.18
N ILE A 23 11.26 19.41 13.87
CA ILE A 23 11.79 19.16 12.52
C ILE A 23 11.15 17.88 12.00
N THR A 24 10.46 18.00 10.87
CA THR A 24 10.02 16.85 10.08
C THR A 24 10.97 16.68 8.90
N SER A 25 11.51 15.49 8.72
CA SER A 25 12.40 15.19 7.59
C SER A 25 11.79 14.18 6.63
N VAL A 26 12.08 14.34 5.35
CA VAL A 26 11.84 13.34 4.32
C VAL A 26 13.18 12.99 3.70
N GLN A 27 13.56 11.73 3.80
CA GLN A 27 14.87 11.24 3.38
C GLN A 27 14.70 10.21 2.27
N ALA A 28 15.30 10.46 1.11
CA ALA A 28 15.37 9.46 0.05
C ALA A 28 16.58 8.55 0.31
N VAL A 29 16.33 7.25 0.40
CA VAL A 29 17.35 6.23 0.63
C VAL A 29 17.46 5.35 -0.62
N TYR A 30 18.63 5.37 -1.23
CA TYR A 30 18.92 4.45 -2.33
C TYR A 30 19.24 3.06 -1.80
N VAL A 31 18.58 2.06 -2.38
CA VAL A 31 18.76 0.65 -1.99
C VAL A 31 19.47 -0.09 -3.13
N PRO A 32 20.77 -0.42 -2.96
CA PRO A 32 21.54 -1.10 -3.99
C PRO A 32 20.94 -2.48 -4.32
N ALA A 33 20.75 -2.75 -5.60
CA ALA A 33 20.22 -4.04 -6.10
C ALA A 33 18.87 -4.48 -5.48
N ASP A 34 18.06 -3.53 -5.02
CA ASP A 34 16.80 -3.77 -4.29
C ASP A 34 16.98 -4.61 -3.00
N ASP A 35 18.21 -4.64 -2.45
CA ASP A 35 18.53 -5.38 -1.22
C ASP A 35 18.37 -4.50 0.02
N LEU A 36 17.21 -4.61 0.68
CA LEU A 36 16.90 -3.90 1.92
C LEU A 36 17.79 -4.33 3.10
N THR A 37 18.50 -5.45 2.98
CA THR A 37 19.42 -5.96 4.01
C THR A 37 20.84 -5.42 3.89
N ASP A 38 21.14 -4.70 2.80
CA ASP A 38 22.41 -4.00 2.67
C ASP A 38 22.67 -3.11 3.90
N PRO A 39 23.89 -3.11 4.48
CA PRO A 39 24.19 -2.41 5.73
C PRO A 39 23.82 -0.93 5.75
N ALA A 40 23.95 -0.22 4.63
CA ALA A 40 23.67 1.21 4.59
C ALA A 40 22.15 1.51 4.71
N PRO A 41 21.25 0.98 3.86
CA PRO A 41 19.84 1.17 4.06
C PRO A 41 19.32 0.55 5.36
N ALA A 42 19.75 -0.65 5.73
CA ALA A 42 19.33 -1.32 6.95
C ALA A 42 19.62 -0.49 8.20
N THR A 43 20.84 0.09 8.30
CA THR A 43 21.21 0.98 9.41
C THR A 43 20.37 2.26 9.39
N THR A 44 20.14 2.85 8.23
CA THR A 44 19.33 4.07 8.10
C THR A 44 17.90 3.84 8.56
N PHE A 45 17.28 2.72 8.21
CA PHE A 45 15.89 2.41 8.57
C PHE A 45 15.66 2.33 10.08
N THR A 46 16.67 1.96 10.87
CA THR A 46 16.55 1.91 12.33
C THR A 46 16.29 3.26 12.97
N HIS A 47 16.62 4.36 12.29
CA HIS A 47 16.45 5.74 12.78
C HIS A 47 15.17 6.40 12.28
N LEU A 48 14.39 5.77 11.41
CA LEU A 48 13.22 6.36 10.80
C LEU A 48 11.94 6.02 11.58
N ASP A 49 11.03 7.00 11.69
CA ASP A 49 9.72 6.81 12.30
C ASP A 49 8.72 6.17 11.33
N ALA A 50 8.89 6.41 10.04
CA ALA A 50 8.10 5.80 9.00
C ALA A 50 8.97 5.48 7.78
N THR A 51 8.69 4.37 7.12
CA THR A 51 9.40 3.95 5.92
C THR A 51 8.39 3.65 4.82
N THR A 52 8.54 4.31 3.69
CA THR A 52 7.77 4.03 2.46
C THR A 52 8.68 3.34 1.47
N VAL A 53 8.44 2.07 1.21
CA VAL A 53 9.25 1.25 0.29
C VAL A 53 8.60 1.19 -1.07
N LEU A 54 9.34 1.60 -2.10
CA LEU A 54 8.94 1.44 -3.50
C LEU A 54 9.48 0.12 -4.05
N SER A 55 8.64 -0.62 -4.75
CA SER A 55 8.98 -1.96 -5.25
C SER A 55 8.77 -2.07 -6.76
N ARG A 56 9.77 -2.62 -7.46
CA ARG A 56 9.67 -2.95 -8.89
C ARG A 56 8.57 -3.98 -9.16
N LYS A 57 8.40 -4.95 -8.27
CA LYS A 57 7.36 -5.98 -8.38
C LYS A 57 5.95 -5.37 -8.40
N ILE A 58 5.75 -4.27 -7.70
CA ILE A 58 4.47 -3.55 -7.70
C ILE A 58 4.27 -2.83 -9.04
N THR A 59 5.33 -2.25 -9.64
CA THR A 59 5.24 -1.64 -10.98
C THR A 59 4.90 -2.65 -12.06
N GLU A 60 5.40 -3.88 -11.95
CA GLU A 60 5.11 -4.97 -12.88
C GLU A 60 3.61 -5.33 -12.90
N LEU A 61 2.90 -5.09 -11.80
CA LEU A 61 1.45 -5.24 -11.70
C LEU A 61 0.67 -4.04 -12.26
N GLY A 62 1.36 -2.99 -12.71
CA GLY A 62 0.74 -1.76 -13.20
C GLY A 62 0.15 -0.88 -12.10
N ILE A 63 0.61 -1.05 -10.85
CA ILE A 63 0.12 -0.31 -9.69
C ILE A 63 1.06 0.86 -9.40
N TYR A 64 0.53 2.08 -9.44
CA TYR A 64 1.23 3.32 -9.14
C TYR A 64 0.40 4.19 -8.19
N PRO A 65 1.02 4.84 -7.19
CA PRO A 65 2.44 4.72 -6.80
C PRO A 65 2.80 3.30 -6.36
N ALA A 66 4.02 2.88 -6.68
CA ALA A 66 4.47 1.50 -6.50
C ALA A 66 4.96 1.22 -5.06
N VAL A 67 4.17 1.62 -4.08
CA VAL A 67 4.45 1.40 -2.66
C VAL A 67 4.16 -0.04 -2.28
N ASP A 68 5.12 -0.69 -1.63
CA ASP A 68 4.92 -2.02 -1.06
C ASP A 68 4.31 -1.89 0.35
N PRO A 69 3.05 -2.25 0.55
CA PRO A 69 2.38 -2.08 1.84
C PRO A 69 2.86 -3.08 2.90
N LEU A 70 3.46 -4.18 2.52
CA LEU A 70 3.98 -5.19 3.44
C LEU A 70 5.36 -4.82 3.98
N GLU A 71 6.18 -4.13 3.18
CA GLU A 71 7.52 -3.67 3.58
C GLU A 71 7.51 -2.25 4.17
N SER A 72 6.44 -1.50 3.97
CA SER A 72 6.29 -0.13 4.50
C SER A 72 5.76 -0.15 5.92
N THR A 73 6.29 0.75 6.75
CA THR A 73 5.94 0.82 8.19
C THR A 73 5.76 2.26 8.66
N SER A 74 5.04 2.44 9.76
CA SER A 74 4.93 3.71 10.45
C SER A 74 4.71 3.49 11.95
N ARG A 75 5.45 4.20 12.79
CA ARG A 75 5.28 4.14 14.25
C ARG A 75 3.98 4.73 14.74
N ILE A 76 3.41 5.68 13.99
CA ILE A 76 2.11 6.28 14.36
C ILE A 76 0.92 5.39 14.01
N LEU A 77 1.12 4.27 13.31
CA LEU A 77 0.07 3.27 13.11
C LEU A 77 -0.12 2.46 14.41
N ASP A 78 -0.75 3.11 15.35
CA ASP A 78 -1.05 2.63 16.71
C ASP A 78 -2.49 3.02 17.04
N PRO A 79 -3.31 2.13 17.65
CA PRO A 79 -4.71 2.44 17.95
C PRO A 79 -4.90 3.68 18.83
N LEU A 80 -3.93 3.96 19.71
CA LEU A 80 -3.96 5.13 20.59
C LEU A 80 -3.69 6.46 19.85
N ILE A 81 -3.10 6.39 18.67
CA ILE A 81 -2.75 7.58 17.86
C ILE A 81 -3.77 7.77 16.74
N VAL A 82 -4.00 6.75 15.91
CA VAL A 82 -4.85 6.85 14.71
C VAL A 82 -6.29 6.41 14.95
N GLY A 83 -6.58 5.82 16.10
CA GLY A 83 -7.87 5.22 16.42
C GLY A 83 -7.94 3.74 16.03
N GLN A 84 -8.88 3.02 16.66
CA GLN A 84 -9.01 1.57 16.52
C GLN A 84 -9.40 1.16 15.09
N GLU A 85 -10.36 1.85 14.48
CA GLU A 85 -10.83 1.50 13.14
C GLU A 85 -9.73 1.63 12.08
N HIS A 86 -8.98 2.72 12.08
CA HIS A 86 -7.86 2.90 11.15
C HIS A 86 -6.83 1.79 11.32
N TYR A 87 -6.45 1.51 12.56
CA TYR A 87 -5.49 0.45 12.87
C TYR A 87 -5.98 -0.92 12.40
N ASP A 88 -7.21 -1.29 12.73
CA ASP A 88 -7.79 -2.60 12.38
C ASP A 88 -7.89 -2.79 10.87
N VAL A 89 -8.36 -1.78 10.14
CA VAL A 89 -8.44 -1.84 8.67
C VAL A 89 -7.05 -1.99 8.05
N ALA A 90 -6.05 -1.24 8.52
CA ALA A 90 -4.68 -1.35 8.04
C ALA A 90 -4.11 -2.75 8.30
N GLN A 91 -4.34 -3.33 9.48
CA GLN A 91 -3.89 -4.69 9.79
C GLN A 91 -4.58 -5.74 8.92
N ARG A 92 -5.89 -5.61 8.69
CA ARG A 92 -6.64 -6.51 7.79
C ARG A 92 -6.15 -6.43 6.35
N VAL A 93 -5.82 -5.24 5.85
CA VAL A 93 -5.20 -5.05 4.52
C VAL A 93 -3.87 -5.81 4.44
N LYS A 94 -3.01 -5.65 5.43
CA LYS A 94 -1.73 -6.37 5.47
C LYS A 94 -1.90 -7.88 5.54
N GLN A 95 -2.83 -8.35 6.34
CA GLN A 95 -3.14 -9.79 6.48
C GLN A 95 -3.63 -10.40 5.17
N ILE A 96 -4.58 -9.76 4.49
CA ILE A 96 -5.10 -10.29 3.22
C ILE A 96 -4.05 -10.28 2.11
N LEU A 97 -3.19 -9.26 2.06
CA LEU A 97 -2.11 -9.19 1.09
C LEU A 97 -1.02 -10.23 1.39
N GLN A 98 -0.71 -10.46 2.66
CA GLN A 98 0.24 -11.50 3.06
C GLN A 98 -0.29 -12.89 2.72
N ARG A 99 -1.56 -13.17 3.02
CA ARG A 99 -2.18 -14.45 2.67
C ARG A 99 -2.23 -14.66 1.16
N ASN A 100 -2.56 -13.63 0.40
CA ASN A 100 -2.51 -13.69 -1.06
C ASN A 100 -1.11 -14.02 -1.58
N LYS A 101 -0.08 -13.42 -1.01
CA LYS A 101 1.33 -13.71 -1.37
C LYS A 101 1.68 -15.18 -1.12
N GLU A 102 1.27 -15.75 0.00
CA GLU A 102 1.48 -17.17 0.33
C GLU A 102 0.75 -18.11 -0.64
N LEU A 103 -0.45 -17.72 -1.08
CA LEU A 103 -1.25 -18.52 -2.00
C LEU A 103 -0.77 -18.46 -3.45
N GLN A 104 0.04 -17.45 -3.84
CA GLN A 104 0.52 -17.31 -5.21
C GLN A 104 1.36 -18.52 -5.67
N ASP A 105 2.15 -19.10 -4.79
CA ASP A 105 2.94 -20.28 -5.12
C ASP A 105 2.05 -21.49 -5.44
N ILE A 106 0.99 -21.68 -4.68
CA ILE A 106 -0.03 -22.72 -4.91
C ILE A 106 -0.76 -22.45 -6.24
N ILE A 107 -1.17 -21.23 -6.48
CA ILE A 107 -1.88 -20.83 -7.72
C ILE A 107 -1.00 -21.05 -8.95
N SER A 108 0.28 -20.73 -8.86
CA SER A 108 1.21 -20.87 -10.00
C SER A 108 1.46 -22.32 -10.38
N ILE A 109 1.38 -23.25 -9.43
CA ILE A 109 1.63 -24.68 -9.65
C ILE A 109 0.35 -25.43 -9.97
N LEU A 110 -0.70 -25.21 -9.21
CA LEU A 110 -1.93 -26.02 -9.24
C LEU A 110 -3.14 -25.29 -9.85
N GLY A 111 -3.08 -23.96 -9.99
CA GLY A 111 -4.17 -23.14 -10.48
C GLY A 111 -5.15 -22.71 -9.38
N MET A 112 -6.06 -21.81 -9.74
CA MET A 112 -7.08 -21.26 -8.82
C MET A 112 -8.11 -22.29 -8.36
N ASP A 113 -8.36 -23.31 -9.17
CA ASP A 113 -9.43 -24.29 -8.92
C ASP A 113 -9.10 -25.21 -7.74
N GLU A 114 -7.83 -25.35 -7.39
CA GLU A 114 -7.37 -26.15 -6.26
C GLU A 114 -7.47 -25.42 -4.90
N LEU A 115 -7.79 -24.13 -4.93
CA LEU A 115 -8.01 -23.36 -3.70
C LEU A 115 -9.34 -23.72 -3.05
N SER A 116 -9.39 -23.69 -1.72
CA SER A 116 -10.65 -23.69 -0.97
C SER A 116 -11.49 -22.47 -1.35
N ASP A 117 -12.79 -22.53 -1.13
CA ASP A 117 -13.67 -21.38 -1.38
C ASP A 117 -13.27 -20.15 -0.56
N GLU A 118 -12.81 -20.36 0.67
CA GLU A 118 -12.30 -19.30 1.54
C GLU A 118 -11.03 -18.64 0.96
N ASP A 119 -10.05 -19.43 0.55
CA ASP A 119 -8.82 -18.93 -0.05
C ASP A 119 -9.07 -18.25 -1.39
N ARG A 120 -9.99 -18.78 -2.18
CA ARG A 120 -10.41 -18.16 -3.46
C ARG A 120 -11.05 -16.78 -3.22
N GLN A 121 -11.91 -16.66 -2.22
CA GLN A 121 -12.49 -15.38 -1.83
C GLN A 121 -11.40 -14.41 -1.35
N THR A 122 -10.47 -14.89 -0.53
CA THR A 122 -9.32 -14.10 -0.06
C THR A 122 -8.50 -13.56 -1.22
N VAL A 123 -8.14 -14.38 -2.20
CA VAL A 123 -7.40 -13.94 -3.40
C VAL A 123 -8.19 -12.90 -4.21
N ASN A 124 -9.48 -13.12 -4.41
CA ASN A 124 -10.32 -12.19 -5.15
C ASN A 124 -10.42 -10.81 -4.47
N ARG A 125 -10.57 -10.78 -3.16
CA ARG A 125 -10.58 -9.52 -2.39
C ARG A 125 -9.20 -8.88 -2.35
N ALA A 126 -8.13 -9.67 -2.18
CA ALA A 126 -6.75 -9.18 -2.22
C ALA A 126 -6.40 -8.50 -3.53
N ARG A 127 -6.84 -9.02 -4.66
CA ARG A 127 -6.67 -8.39 -5.98
C ARG A 127 -7.36 -7.02 -6.05
N ARG A 128 -8.55 -6.89 -5.49
CA ARG A 128 -9.26 -5.61 -5.39
C ARG A 128 -8.52 -4.63 -4.50
N VAL A 129 -8.04 -5.09 -3.35
CA VAL A 129 -7.20 -4.30 -2.42
C VAL A 129 -5.94 -3.79 -3.13
N GLN A 130 -5.23 -4.66 -3.84
CA GLN A 130 -4.02 -4.26 -4.58
C GLN A 130 -4.32 -3.18 -5.63
N ARG A 131 -5.39 -3.33 -6.40
CA ARG A 131 -5.77 -2.33 -7.40
C ARG A 131 -6.24 -1.02 -6.79
N PHE A 132 -6.94 -1.08 -5.66
CA PHE A 132 -7.39 0.11 -4.95
C PHE A 132 -6.25 0.88 -4.26
N LEU A 133 -5.10 0.26 -4.04
CA LEU A 133 -3.88 0.95 -3.64
C LEU A 133 -3.29 1.83 -4.74
N SER A 134 -3.64 1.59 -6.00
CA SER A 134 -3.29 2.50 -7.09
C SER A 134 -4.12 3.78 -7.00
N GLN A 135 -3.51 4.89 -7.40
CA GLN A 135 -4.18 6.19 -7.36
C GLN A 135 -3.58 7.12 -8.41
N PRO A 136 -4.42 7.88 -9.14
CA PRO A 136 -3.92 8.99 -9.94
C PRO A 136 -3.28 10.04 -9.01
N PHE A 137 -2.07 10.44 -9.29
CA PHE A 137 -1.38 11.46 -8.49
C PHE A 137 -0.76 12.55 -9.38
N ALA A 138 -0.68 13.77 -8.84
CA ALA A 138 -0.38 14.98 -9.61
C ALA A 138 0.95 14.92 -10.37
N VAL A 139 1.99 14.32 -9.77
CA VAL A 139 3.31 14.21 -10.41
C VAL A 139 3.28 13.34 -11.67
N ALA A 140 2.42 12.32 -11.70
CA ALA A 140 2.29 11.42 -12.84
C ALA A 140 1.40 11.98 -13.96
N GLU A 141 0.64 13.04 -13.72
CA GLU A 141 -0.33 13.61 -14.66
C GLU A 141 0.29 13.94 -16.03
N GLN A 142 1.51 14.47 -16.04
CA GLN A 142 2.22 14.79 -17.28
C GLN A 142 2.55 13.55 -18.13
N PHE A 143 2.59 12.36 -17.55
CA PHE A 143 2.87 11.10 -18.25
C PHE A 143 1.60 10.32 -18.58
N THR A 144 0.60 10.38 -17.74
CA THR A 144 -0.63 9.58 -17.86
C THR A 144 -1.77 10.33 -18.52
N GLY A 145 -1.74 11.67 -18.50
CA GLY A 145 -2.85 12.54 -18.92
C GLY A 145 -4.05 12.48 -17.99
N VAL A 146 -3.93 11.82 -16.84
CA VAL A 146 -5.01 11.68 -15.85
C VAL A 146 -4.74 12.62 -14.68
N PRO A 147 -5.68 13.54 -14.35
CA PRO A 147 -5.55 14.43 -13.22
C PRO A 147 -5.37 13.69 -11.90
N GLY A 148 -4.49 14.20 -11.04
CA GLY A 148 -4.30 13.66 -9.71
C GLY A 148 -5.56 13.79 -8.84
N VAL A 149 -5.84 12.79 -8.03
CA VAL A 149 -6.97 12.78 -7.09
C VAL A 149 -6.42 12.68 -5.67
N MET A 150 -6.83 13.62 -4.81
CA MET A 150 -6.54 13.55 -3.39
C MET A 150 -7.70 12.89 -2.66
N VAL A 151 -7.41 11.84 -1.91
CA VAL A 151 -8.39 11.09 -1.12
C VAL A 151 -8.11 11.31 0.36
N SER A 152 -9.13 11.62 1.14
CA SER A 152 -9.01 11.75 2.60
C SER A 152 -8.64 10.42 3.25
N ILE A 153 -8.07 10.48 4.45
CA ILE A 153 -7.79 9.26 5.25
C ILE A 153 -9.10 8.54 5.57
N GLU A 154 -10.16 9.27 5.90
CA GLU A 154 -11.47 8.70 6.21
C GLU A 154 -12.07 7.94 5.02
N ASP A 155 -12.03 8.53 3.83
CA ASP A 155 -12.50 7.87 2.60
C ASP A 155 -11.64 6.66 2.24
N THR A 156 -10.34 6.73 2.49
CA THR A 156 -9.41 5.61 2.29
C THR A 156 -9.77 4.44 3.21
N ILE A 157 -9.94 4.68 4.50
CA ILE A 157 -10.32 3.66 5.49
C ILE A 157 -11.68 3.05 5.14
N LYS A 158 -12.67 3.87 4.81
CA LYS A 158 -14.00 3.44 4.39
C LYS A 158 -13.93 2.53 3.17
N GLY A 159 -13.18 2.93 2.16
CA GLY A 159 -13.04 2.17 0.93
C GLY A 159 -12.42 0.80 1.13
N PHE A 160 -11.30 0.71 1.82
CA PHE A 160 -10.66 -0.56 2.14
C PHE A 160 -11.53 -1.45 3.03
N LYS A 161 -12.21 -0.88 4.01
CA LYS A 161 -13.14 -1.62 4.86
C LYS A 161 -14.25 -2.27 4.05
N MET A 162 -14.87 -1.54 3.15
CA MET A 162 -15.92 -2.06 2.26
C MET A 162 -15.42 -3.22 1.38
N ILE A 163 -14.20 -3.12 0.86
CA ILE A 163 -13.59 -4.21 0.07
C ILE A 163 -13.37 -5.44 0.95
N LEU A 164 -12.80 -5.26 2.13
CA LEU A 164 -12.50 -6.34 3.08
C LEU A 164 -13.76 -7.04 3.60
N ASP A 165 -14.84 -6.29 3.82
CA ASP A 165 -16.13 -6.79 4.28
C ASP A 165 -16.95 -7.46 3.18
N GLY A 166 -16.50 -7.39 1.93
CA GLY A 166 -17.15 -8.01 0.79
C GLY A 166 -18.34 -7.25 0.21
N GLU A 167 -18.57 -6.01 0.62
CA GLU A 167 -19.69 -5.19 0.18
C GLU A 167 -19.62 -4.84 -1.31
N VAL A 168 -18.44 -4.92 -1.92
CA VAL A 168 -18.18 -4.60 -3.34
C VAL A 168 -17.66 -5.80 -4.13
N ASP A 169 -17.83 -7.02 -3.64
CA ASP A 169 -17.43 -8.24 -4.33
C ASP A 169 -18.11 -8.43 -5.70
N TYR A 170 -19.27 -7.81 -5.90
CA TYR A 170 -20.03 -7.86 -7.16
C TYR A 170 -19.40 -7.04 -8.30
N LEU A 171 -18.49 -6.14 -7.99
CA LEU A 171 -17.80 -5.31 -8.99
C LEU A 171 -16.61 -6.06 -9.60
N PRO A 172 -16.30 -5.85 -10.89
CA PRO A 172 -15.08 -6.39 -11.47
C PRO A 172 -13.85 -5.76 -10.86
N GLU A 173 -12.77 -6.51 -10.77
CA GLU A 173 -11.52 -6.03 -10.14
C GLU A 173 -10.93 -4.79 -10.82
N GLN A 174 -11.16 -4.59 -12.12
CA GLN A 174 -10.70 -3.42 -12.87
C GLN A 174 -11.37 -2.12 -12.42
N ALA A 175 -12.52 -2.20 -11.76
CA ALA A 175 -13.20 -1.03 -11.20
C ALA A 175 -12.36 -0.30 -10.14
N PHE A 176 -11.46 -1.01 -9.47
CA PHE A 176 -10.65 -0.49 -8.37
C PHE A 176 -9.32 0.10 -8.81
N LEU A 177 -8.95 -0.04 -10.08
CA LEU A 177 -7.69 0.44 -10.61
C LEU A 177 -7.76 1.93 -10.97
N ASN A 178 -6.79 2.72 -10.46
CA ASN A 178 -6.64 4.15 -10.77
C ASN A 178 -7.92 4.96 -10.54
N VAL A 179 -8.50 4.80 -9.36
CA VAL A 179 -9.66 5.57 -8.89
C VAL A 179 -9.30 6.36 -7.64
N GLY A 180 -10.14 7.29 -7.25
CA GLY A 180 -9.99 8.03 -6.00
C GLY A 180 -10.67 7.32 -4.84
N THR A 181 -11.94 7.62 -4.60
CA THR A 181 -12.74 7.04 -3.51
C THR A 181 -13.38 5.72 -3.92
N ILE A 182 -13.97 5.01 -2.94
CA ILE A 182 -14.73 3.79 -3.21
C ILE A 182 -15.99 4.07 -4.05
N GLU A 183 -16.58 5.25 -3.92
CA GLU A 183 -17.70 5.69 -4.74
C GLU A 183 -17.30 5.77 -6.22
N ASP A 184 -16.10 6.27 -6.52
CA ASP A 184 -15.56 6.30 -7.89
C ASP A 184 -15.37 4.89 -8.44
N ALA A 185 -14.92 3.97 -7.62
CA ALA A 185 -14.79 2.55 -7.99
C ALA A 185 -16.15 1.92 -8.29
N ILE A 186 -17.16 2.20 -7.47
CA ILE A 186 -18.53 1.71 -7.68
C ILE A 186 -19.12 2.25 -8.98
N GLU A 187 -18.97 3.53 -9.26
CA GLU A 187 -19.43 4.15 -10.49
C GLU A 187 -18.74 3.53 -11.72
N LYS A 188 -17.43 3.42 -11.67
CA LYS A 188 -16.64 2.79 -12.73
C LYS A 188 -17.05 1.33 -12.95
N GLY A 189 -17.25 0.58 -11.87
CA GLY A 189 -17.66 -0.82 -11.92
C GLY A 189 -19.04 -1.01 -12.55
N LYS A 190 -20.01 -0.16 -12.22
CA LYS A 190 -21.34 -0.18 -12.86
C LYS A 190 -21.26 0.05 -14.36
N LYS A 191 -20.48 1.04 -14.79
CA LYS A 191 -20.25 1.31 -16.22
C LYS A 191 -19.61 0.12 -16.94
N LEU A 192 -18.64 -0.56 -16.31
CA LEU A 192 -18.01 -1.76 -16.87
C LEU A 192 -19.00 -2.92 -16.98
N LEU A 193 -19.87 -3.12 -16.00
CA LEU A 193 -20.88 -4.18 -16.05
C LEU A 193 -21.97 -3.91 -17.09
N GLU A 194 -22.35 -2.66 -17.29
CA GLU A 194 -23.30 -2.26 -18.35
C GLU A 194 -22.70 -2.49 -19.74
N ALA A 195 -21.44 -2.10 -19.94
CA ALA A 195 -20.73 -2.32 -21.20
C ALA A 195 -20.54 -3.80 -21.55
N ALA A 196 -20.46 -4.67 -20.55
CA ALA A 196 -20.34 -6.12 -20.76
C ALA A 196 -21.67 -6.82 -21.12
N LYS A 197 -22.81 -6.13 -20.97
CA LYS A 197 -24.15 -6.65 -21.30
C LYS A 197 -24.63 -6.27 -22.69
N GLY A 198 -23.98 -5.35 -23.36
CA GLY A 198 -24.25 -4.91 -24.74
C GLY A 198 -23.31 -5.55 -25.72
#